data_ad368236392571fca711049858f0d24d
#
_entry.id   ad368236392571fca711049858f0d24d
#
_cell.length_a   1.000
_cell.length_b   1.000
_cell.length_c   1.000
_cell.angle_alpha   90.00
_cell.angle_beta   90.00
_cell.angle_gamma   90.00
#
_symmetry.space_group_name_H-M   'P 1'
#
loop_
_entity.id
_entity.type
_entity.pdbx_description
1 polymer ?
#
loop_
_entity_poly.entity_id
_entity_poly.type
_entity_poly.pdbx_seq_one_letter_code
_entity_poly.pdbx_strand_id
1 'polypeptide(L)'
;MKAQPDRQLIDPRRRIIRAFPLRAMRLRAIGACALALCSLTLVVATQNRRDDETTRKLWDTAFSTTTRKSARSGRNIARRTYRVATPLISPVDVSADSVVGVTVWRLRPSRGADEGERIIVHEGSDAAAWIPERVPANAGLAEGERVRLSIEAARTGYLYVIDREQYADGTLGEPYLIFPTTRTLGGDNAVKAGRLVDIPAQEDSPPFFTLKRSRADQVGELLSVIVTPVPLDELQTGATAQKLSAERVAQWEKLWGGQAGRFELSDGAGKVWTREEKEAGASVARLLKAAAPNPQTLYYLPGVKSAKPLLINVPLQYRQQKRPATSRR
;
A
#
# COMPACT_ATOMS: atom_id res chain seq x y z
N MET A 1 1.88 99.04 -0.41
CA MET A 1 0.55 99.55 0.05
C MET A 1 -0.18 98.40 0.62
N LYS A 2 -0.30 98.44 1.98
CA LYS A 2 -1.51 98.44 2.80
C LYS A 2 -2.46 97.29 2.40
N ALA A 3 -2.96 96.44 3.27
CA ALA A 3 -3.13 96.47 4.70
C ALA A 3 -3.56 95.07 5.18
N GLN A 4 -3.10 94.67 6.35
CA GLN A 4 -3.81 93.81 7.28
C GLN A 4 -5.07 94.55 7.75
N PRO A 5 -6.00 93.98 8.55
CA PRO A 5 -6.02 92.72 9.35
C PRO A 5 -7.40 92.01 9.27
N ASP A 6 -7.62 90.85 9.86
CA ASP A 6 -8.23 90.81 11.22
C ASP A 6 -8.30 89.41 11.81
N ARG A 7 -8.14 89.40 13.12
CA ARG A 7 -8.28 88.25 14.03
C ARG A 7 -9.78 88.04 14.38
N GLN A 8 -10.15 86.78 14.56
CA GLN A 8 -11.06 86.29 15.66
C GLN A 8 -10.92 84.81 15.81
N LEU A 9 -10.38 84.30 16.83
CA LEU A 9 -10.85 84.00 18.21
C LEU A 9 -11.91 82.88 18.27
N ILE A 10 -11.50 81.76 18.80
CA ILE A 10 -12.09 80.91 19.85
C ILE A 10 -13.34 80.11 19.51
N ASP A 11 -13.26 78.73 19.58
CA ASP A 11 -13.86 78.05 20.74
C ASP A 11 -13.42 76.58 20.80
N PRO A 12 -12.94 76.05 21.93
CA PRO A 12 -12.55 74.63 22.11
C PRO A 12 -13.75 73.89 22.73
N ARG A 13 -14.55 73.20 21.93
CA ARG A 13 -15.59 72.31 22.47
C ARG A 13 -15.28 70.85 22.12
N ARG A 14 -14.72 70.20 23.11
CA ARG A 14 -14.96 68.80 23.53
C ARG A 14 -15.64 67.91 22.48
N ARG A 15 -14.86 67.11 21.77
CA ARG A 15 -15.35 65.85 21.24
C ARG A 15 -14.93 64.71 22.16
N ILE A 16 -15.89 64.23 22.92
CA ILE A 16 -15.82 63.01 23.71
C ILE A 16 -15.72 61.86 22.70
N ILE A 17 -14.53 61.33 22.50
CA ILE A 17 -14.30 60.07 21.78
C ILE A 17 -14.74 58.98 22.75
N ARG A 18 -15.94 58.43 22.54
CA ARG A 18 -16.38 57.21 23.18
C ARG A 18 -15.43 56.07 22.74
N ALA A 19 -14.55 55.67 23.64
CA ALA A 19 -13.76 54.45 23.48
C ALA A 19 -14.72 53.24 23.46
N PHE A 20 -14.93 52.68 22.31
CA PHE A 20 -15.57 51.36 22.19
C PHE A 20 -14.62 50.31 22.77
N PRO A 21 -15.10 49.40 23.62
CA PRO A 21 -14.25 48.40 24.23
C PRO A 21 -13.84 47.37 23.22
N LEU A 22 -12.62 47.46 22.71
CA LEU A 22 -11.96 46.46 21.84
C LEU A 22 -11.89 45.03 22.43
N ARG A 23 -12.25 44.87 23.71
CA ARG A 23 -12.23 43.55 24.38
C ARG A 23 -13.37 42.62 23.96
N ALA A 24 -14.54 43.11 23.60
CA ALA A 24 -15.69 42.28 23.23
C ALA A 24 -15.55 41.63 21.84
N MET A 25 -14.78 42.26 20.94
CA MET A 25 -14.59 41.75 19.57
C MET A 25 -13.56 40.60 19.50
N ARG A 26 -12.57 40.61 20.40
CA ARG A 26 -11.55 39.51 20.43
C ARG A 26 -12.11 38.21 21.00
N LEU A 27 -13.04 38.23 21.96
CA LEU A 27 -13.67 37.01 22.48
C LEU A 27 -14.61 36.34 21.46
N ARG A 28 -15.30 37.12 20.63
CA ARG A 28 -16.20 36.56 19.60
C ARG A 28 -15.42 35.92 18.44
N ALA A 29 -14.27 36.48 18.08
CA ALA A 29 -13.40 35.91 17.05
C ALA A 29 -12.75 34.57 17.49
N ILE A 30 -12.35 34.45 18.76
CA ILE A 30 -11.77 33.22 19.32
C ILE A 30 -12.85 32.11 19.41
N GLY A 31 -14.07 32.45 19.79
CA GLY A 31 -15.17 31.46 19.82
C GLY A 31 -15.57 30.95 18.46
N ALA A 32 -15.56 31.79 17.41
CA ALA A 32 -15.84 31.37 16.03
C ALA A 32 -14.75 30.47 15.45
N CYS A 33 -13.48 30.77 15.72
CA CYS A 33 -12.36 29.90 15.30
C CYS A 33 -12.36 28.55 16.02
N ALA A 34 -12.69 28.52 17.32
CA ALA A 34 -12.76 27.27 18.07
C ALA A 34 -13.91 26.37 17.60
N LEU A 35 -15.06 26.93 17.28
CA LEU A 35 -16.19 26.20 16.71
C LEU A 35 -15.91 25.71 15.29
N ALA A 36 -15.20 26.46 14.45
CA ALA A 36 -14.81 26.04 13.12
C ALA A 36 -13.76 24.90 13.16
N LEU A 37 -12.81 24.97 14.08
CA LEU A 37 -11.82 23.91 14.30
C LEU A 37 -12.46 22.62 14.84
N CYS A 38 -13.41 22.70 15.78
CA CYS A 38 -14.14 21.54 16.27
C CYS A 38 -15.03 20.92 15.18
N SER A 39 -15.65 21.70 14.30
CA SER A 39 -16.45 21.17 13.20
C SER A 39 -15.59 20.49 12.14
N LEU A 40 -14.38 21.00 11.83
CA LEU A 40 -13.45 20.34 10.91
C LEU A 40 -12.94 19.00 11.46
N THR A 41 -12.63 18.91 12.75
CA THR A 41 -12.17 17.67 13.38
C THR A 41 -13.28 16.61 13.44
N LEU A 42 -14.54 17.01 13.62
CA LEU A 42 -15.67 16.09 13.61
C LEU A 42 -15.92 15.51 12.20
N VAL A 43 -15.81 16.34 11.16
CA VAL A 43 -15.98 15.89 9.76
C VAL A 43 -14.90 14.90 9.38
N VAL A 44 -13.63 15.15 9.72
CA VAL A 44 -12.53 14.24 9.44
C VAL A 44 -12.70 12.91 10.21
N ALA A 45 -13.14 12.97 11.49
CA ALA A 45 -13.35 11.76 12.27
C ALA A 45 -14.52 10.90 11.77
N THR A 46 -15.58 11.51 11.25
CA THR A 46 -16.72 10.78 10.67
C THR A 46 -16.37 10.18 9.31
N GLN A 47 -15.54 10.83 8.51
CA GLN A 47 -15.08 10.34 7.23
C GLN A 47 -14.16 9.13 7.41
N ASN A 48 -13.17 9.21 8.31
CA ASN A 48 -12.29 8.09 8.67
C ASN A 48 -13.08 6.86 9.15
N ARG A 49 -14.15 7.07 9.94
CA ARG A 49 -14.97 5.96 10.45
C ARG A 49 -15.79 5.28 9.34
N ARG A 50 -16.26 6.01 8.34
CA ARG A 50 -16.96 5.46 7.16
C ARG A 50 -16.00 4.68 6.26
N ASP A 51 -14.80 5.18 6.05
CA ASP A 51 -13.77 4.53 5.24
C ASP A 51 -13.33 3.20 5.87
N ASP A 52 -13.15 3.15 7.19
CA ASP A 52 -12.84 1.94 7.95
C ASP A 52 -13.95 0.88 7.83
N GLU A 53 -15.22 1.27 7.92
CA GLU A 53 -16.35 0.35 7.80
C GLU A 53 -16.47 -0.23 6.40
N THR A 54 -16.24 0.59 5.38
CA THR A 54 -16.31 0.15 3.97
C THR A 54 -15.16 -0.78 3.62
N THR A 55 -13.95 -0.47 4.07
CA THR A 55 -12.77 -1.34 3.89
C THR A 55 -12.97 -2.68 4.56
N ARG A 56 -13.57 -2.71 5.75
CA ARG A 56 -13.92 -3.94 6.45
C ARG A 56 -14.94 -4.75 5.67
N LYS A 57 -15.97 -4.12 5.10
CA LYS A 57 -16.97 -4.80 4.24
C LYS A 57 -16.30 -5.37 2.99
N LEU A 58 -15.38 -4.64 2.37
CA LEU A 58 -14.62 -5.13 1.23
C LEU A 58 -13.77 -6.34 1.60
N TRP A 59 -13.04 -6.27 2.71
CA TRP A 59 -12.26 -7.40 3.20
C TRP A 59 -13.14 -8.61 3.51
N ASP A 60 -14.17 -8.42 4.32
CA ASP A 60 -15.09 -9.50 4.69
C ASP A 60 -15.77 -10.12 3.48
N THR A 61 -16.16 -9.32 2.50
CA THR A 61 -16.80 -9.81 1.27
C THR A 61 -15.80 -10.48 0.34
N ALA A 62 -14.62 -9.91 0.17
CA ALA A 62 -13.64 -10.41 -0.78
C ALA A 62 -12.93 -11.69 -0.30
N PHE A 63 -12.58 -11.76 0.99
CA PHE A 63 -11.69 -12.79 1.52
C PHE A 63 -12.30 -13.70 2.58
N SER A 64 -13.40 -13.30 3.25
CA SER A 64 -14.02 -14.08 4.34
C SER A 64 -15.22 -14.91 3.91
N THR A 65 -15.81 -14.69 2.74
CA THR A 65 -17.02 -15.41 2.28
C THR A 65 -16.78 -16.90 2.07
N THR A 66 -15.55 -17.31 1.79
CA THR A 66 -15.20 -18.71 1.53
C THR A 66 -15.11 -19.56 2.81
N THR A 67 -15.01 -18.94 3.99
CA THR A 67 -14.74 -19.62 5.26
C THR A 67 -15.95 -19.65 6.24
N ARG A 68 -17.12 -19.19 5.81
CA ARG A 68 -18.29 -18.96 6.69
C ARG A 68 -19.01 -20.19 7.20
N LYS A 69 -18.50 -21.40 6.99
CA LYS A 69 -19.15 -22.64 7.50
C LYS A 69 -18.66 -23.10 8.88
N SER A 70 -17.74 -22.42 9.55
CA SER A 70 -17.30 -22.83 10.89
C SER A 70 -16.74 -21.67 11.69
N ALA A 71 -17.49 -21.13 12.59
CA ALA A 71 -17.14 -20.75 13.94
C ALA A 71 -18.01 -19.62 14.48
N ARG A 72 -19.12 -19.98 15.09
CA ARG A 72 -19.62 -19.25 16.26
C ARG A 72 -18.67 -19.56 17.42
N SER A 73 -17.67 -18.75 17.63
CA SER A 73 -16.92 -18.67 18.86
C SER A 73 -16.51 -17.24 19.10
N GLY A 74 -17.12 -16.64 20.15
CA GLY A 74 -16.82 -15.30 20.59
C GLY A 74 -15.39 -15.21 21.15
N ARG A 75 -14.50 -14.68 20.38
CA ARG A 75 -13.26 -14.05 20.84
C ARG A 75 -13.22 -12.65 20.28
N ASN A 76 -12.98 -11.67 21.15
CA ASN A 76 -12.71 -10.28 20.77
C ASN A 76 -11.49 -10.24 19.85
N ILE A 77 -11.74 -10.36 18.53
CA ILE A 77 -10.71 -10.14 17.52
C ILE A 77 -10.42 -8.65 17.57
N ALA A 78 -9.21 -8.28 17.94
CA ALA A 78 -8.75 -6.90 17.91
C ALA A 78 -9.11 -6.29 16.56
N ARG A 79 -9.88 -5.22 16.58
CA ARG A 79 -10.34 -4.53 15.39
C ARG A 79 -9.13 -3.98 14.65
N ARG A 80 -8.74 -4.62 13.57
CA ARG A 80 -7.69 -4.14 12.68
C ARG A 80 -8.31 -3.08 11.76
N THR A 81 -7.74 -1.90 11.75
CA THR A 81 -8.23 -0.76 10.98
C THR A 81 -7.30 -0.48 9.81
N TYR A 82 -7.89 -0.31 8.62
CA TYR A 82 -7.19 0.18 7.44
C TYR A 82 -7.35 1.69 7.33
N ARG A 83 -6.32 2.37 6.86
CA ARG A 83 -6.36 3.77 6.47
C ARG A 83 -6.40 3.90 4.95
N VAL A 84 -7.20 4.83 4.46
CA VAL A 84 -7.16 5.25 3.06
C VAL A 84 -5.82 5.91 2.77
N ALA A 85 -5.01 5.29 1.92
CA ALA A 85 -3.69 5.81 1.56
C ALA A 85 -3.72 6.61 0.25
N THR A 86 -4.66 6.30 -0.64
CA THR A 86 -4.88 7.03 -1.89
C THR A 86 -6.38 7.00 -2.20
N PRO A 87 -7.14 8.04 -1.81
CA PRO A 87 -8.56 8.12 -2.12
C PRO A 87 -8.72 8.56 -3.57
N LEU A 88 -9.27 7.69 -4.40
CA LEU A 88 -9.58 8.02 -5.79
C LEU A 88 -11.08 8.14 -6.04
N ILE A 89 -11.90 7.39 -5.32
CA ILE A 89 -13.36 7.31 -5.53
C ILE A 89 -14.02 6.91 -4.22
N SER A 90 -15.31 7.24 -4.08
CA SER A 90 -16.12 6.72 -2.96
C SER A 90 -16.05 5.19 -2.91
N PRO A 91 -15.78 4.58 -1.75
CA PRO A 91 -15.68 3.14 -1.58
C PRO A 91 -16.94 2.35 -1.97
N VAL A 92 -18.04 3.05 -2.24
CA VAL A 92 -19.34 2.46 -2.62
C VAL A 92 -19.30 1.72 -3.97
N ASP A 93 -18.35 2.09 -4.86
CA ASP A 93 -18.28 1.52 -6.22
C ASP A 93 -17.24 0.41 -6.37
N VAL A 94 -16.63 -0.06 -5.27
CA VAL A 94 -15.61 -1.10 -5.31
C VAL A 94 -16.24 -2.47 -5.17
N SER A 95 -16.14 -3.27 -6.24
CA SER A 95 -16.50 -4.69 -6.18
C SER A 95 -15.44 -5.48 -5.41
N ALA A 96 -15.86 -6.46 -4.61
CA ALA A 96 -14.95 -7.40 -3.95
C ALA A 96 -13.96 -8.04 -4.93
N ASP A 97 -14.44 -8.39 -6.12
CA ASP A 97 -13.66 -9.04 -7.18
C ASP A 97 -12.59 -8.14 -7.81
N SER A 98 -12.59 -6.85 -7.51
CA SER A 98 -11.62 -5.89 -8.01
C SER A 98 -10.50 -5.58 -7.01
N VAL A 99 -10.38 -6.38 -5.95
CA VAL A 99 -9.42 -6.18 -4.86
C VAL A 99 -8.29 -7.21 -4.93
N VAL A 100 -7.07 -6.74 -4.68
CA VAL A 100 -5.88 -7.59 -4.47
C VAL A 100 -5.20 -7.14 -3.18
N GLY A 101 -5.00 -8.08 -2.27
CA GLY A 101 -4.20 -7.89 -1.08
C GLY A 101 -2.73 -8.16 -1.38
N VAL A 102 -1.86 -7.25 -0.97
CA VAL A 102 -0.42 -7.38 -1.12
C VAL A 102 0.27 -7.12 0.22
N THR A 103 1.13 -8.03 0.62
CA THR A 103 2.06 -7.82 1.73
C THR A 103 3.47 -7.91 1.21
N VAL A 104 4.22 -6.83 1.35
CA VAL A 104 5.66 -6.81 1.10
C VAL A 104 6.37 -7.13 2.41
N TRP A 105 7.24 -8.10 2.37
CA TRP A 105 8.06 -8.54 3.49
C TRP A 105 9.51 -8.13 3.26
N ARG A 106 10.09 -7.41 4.21
CA ARG A 106 11.52 -7.19 4.29
C ARG A 106 12.12 -8.23 5.20
N LEU A 107 13.13 -8.94 4.74
CA LEU A 107 13.85 -9.91 5.53
C LEU A 107 14.99 -9.21 6.29
N ARG A 108 15.01 -9.37 7.60
CA ARG A 108 16.13 -8.96 8.44
C ARG A 108 16.75 -10.15 9.15
N PRO A 109 18.04 -10.09 9.52
CA PRO A 109 18.64 -11.15 10.33
C PRO A 109 17.86 -11.37 11.63
N SER A 110 17.65 -12.64 11.99
CA SER A 110 16.98 -13.01 13.23
C SER A 110 17.87 -12.68 14.43
N ARG A 111 17.24 -12.16 15.47
CA ARG A 111 17.86 -11.97 16.79
C ARG A 111 17.26 -12.98 17.76
N GLY A 112 18.02 -13.41 18.77
CA GLY A 112 17.60 -14.49 19.66
C GLY A 112 16.25 -14.30 20.37
N ALA A 113 15.86 -13.04 20.62
CA ALA A 113 14.59 -12.67 21.29
C ALA A 113 13.43 -12.45 20.32
N ASP A 114 13.61 -12.66 19.01
CA ASP A 114 12.55 -12.42 18.04
C ASP A 114 11.42 -13.44 18.20
N GLU A 115 10.20 -12.93 18.28
CA GLU A 115 8.97 -13.70 18.13
C GLU A 115 8.58 -13.71 16.64
N GLY A 116 8.04 -14.83 16.16
CA GLY A 116 7.58 -14.99 14.79
C GLY A 116 8.34 -16.08 14.02
N GLU A 117 7.84 -16.36 12.83
CA GLU A 117 8.37 -17.42 11.98
C GLU A 117 9.63 -16.96 11.25
N ARG A 118 10.52 -17.92 11.00
CA ARG A 118 11.83 -17.68 10.39
C ARG A 118 11.94 -18.39 9.05
N ILE A 119 12.71 -17.80 8.16
CA ILE A 119 13.19 -18.41 6.93
C ILE A 119 14.65 -18.76 7.15
N ILE A 120 14.97 -20.02 6.98
CA ILE A 120 16.36 -20.50 7.03
C ILE A 120 16.93 -20.46 5.62
N VAL A 121 18.03 -19.77 5.46
CA VAL A 121 18.75 -19.64 4.17
C VAL A 121 20.11 -20.27 4.34
N HIS A 122 20.40 -21.22 3.47
CA HIS A 122 21.71 -21.86 3.40
C HIS A 122 22.58 -21.13 2.36
N GLU A 123 23.67 -20.54 2.81
CA GLU A 123 24.69 -19.89 1.97
C GLU A 123 25.98 -20.68 2.11
N GLY A 124 26.21 -21.63 1.21
CA GLY A 124 27.31 -22.59 1.34
C GLY A 124 27.09 -23.54 2.52
N SER A 125 28.06 -23.61 3.45
CA SER A 125 27.98 -24.41 4.68
C SER A 125 27.19 -23.72 5.80
N ASP A 126 26.91 -22.42 5.69
CA ASP A 126 26.34 -21.64 6.76
C ASP A 126 24.81 -21.53 6.60
N ALA A 127 24.12 -21.62 7.73
CA ALA A 127 22.68 -21.41 7.80
C ALA A 127 22.37 -20.11 8.56
N ALA A 128 21.71 -19.19 7.87
CA ALA A 128 21.28 -17.92 8.46
C ALA A 128 19.76 -17.89 8.61
N ALA A 129 19.30 -17.47 9.79
CA ALA A 129 17.88 -17.30 10.05
C ALA A 129 17.46 -15.86 9.78
N TRP A 130 16.42 -15.69 8.98
CA TRP A 130 15.86 -14.41 8.60
C TRP A 130 14.41 -14.30 9.04
N ILE A 131 14.01 -13.12 9.50
CA ILE A 131 12.63 -12.82 9.90
C ILE A 131 12.01 -11.90 8.85
N PRO A 132 10.92 -12.32 8.21
CA PRO A 132 10.11 -11.45 7.39
C PRO A 132 9.33 -10.46 8.27
N GLU A 133 9.47 -9.17 7.98
CA GLU A 133 8.80 -8.06 8.64
C GLU A 133 7.99 -7.28 7.61
N ARG A 134 6.72 -7.01 7.90
CA ARG A 134 5.81 -6.26 7.03
C ARG A 134 6.29 -4.84 6.83
N VAL A 135 6.30 -4.38 5.59
CA VAL A 135 6.56 -2.98 5.27
C VAL A 135 5.34 -2.34 4.62
N PRO A 136 5.05 -1.05 4.94
CA PRO A 136 3.98 -0.32 4.28
C PRO A 136 4.32 -0.09 2.80
N ALA A 137 3.31 0.07 1.96
CA ALA A 137 3.49 0.23 0.51
C ALA A 137 4.37 1.42 0.10
N ASN A 138 4.49 2.43 0.96
CA ASN A 138 5.35 3.60 0.75
C ASN A 138 6.70 3.51 1.47
N ALA A 139 7.07 2.34 1.99
CA ALA A 139 8.37 2.16 2.63
C ALA A 139 9.49 2.35 1.62
N GLY A 140 10.46 3.19 1.96
CA GLY A 140 11.70 3.25 1.20
C GLY A 140 12.54 2.00 1.49
N LEU A 141 12.81 1.20 0.47
CA LEU A 141 13.65 0.02 0.52
C LEU A 141 15.08 0.39 0.16
N ALA A 142 16.06 -0.27 0.74
CA ALA A 142 17.47 -0.04 0.43
C ALA A 142 17.98 -1.08 -0.58
N GLU A 143 18.96 -0.68 -1.36
CA GLU A 143 19.72 -1.63 -2.18
C GLU A 143 20.38 -2.67 -1.27
N GLY A 144 20.36 -3.95 -1.69
CA GLY A 144 20.83 -5.09 -0.92
C GLY A 144 19.81 -5.65 0.08
N GLU A 145 18.70 -4.95 0.35
CA GLU A 145 17.63 -5.53 1.17
C GLU A 145 17.01 -6.74 0.46
N ARG A 146 16.66 -7.73 1.26
CA ARG A 146 15.98 -8.96 0.81
C ARG A 146 14.49 -8.79 1.03
N VAL A 147 13.71 -9.03 -0.01
CA VAL A 147 12.25 -8.88 0.02
C VAL A 147 11.54 -10.10 -0.52
N ARG A 148 10.32 -10.33 -0.09
CA ARG A 148 9.39 -11.27 -0.67
C ARG A 148 7.99 -10.69 -0.66
N LEU A 149 7.09 -11.28 -1.41
CA LEU A 149 5.71 -10.84 -1.57
C LEU A 149 4.77 -11.94 -1.10
N SER A 150 3.66 -11.55 -0.49
CA SER A 150 2.49 -12.41 -0.33
C SER A 150 1.31 -11.72 -1.01
N ILE A 151 0.66 -12.41 -1.94
CA ILE A 151 -0.45 -11.89 -2.73
C ILE A 151 -1.71 -12.70 -2.46
N GLU A 152 -2.81 -12.01 -2.22
CA GLU A 152 -4.14 -12.58 -2.03
C GLU A 152 -5.08 -11.99 -3.08
N ALA A 153 -5.60 -12.83 -3.96
CA ALA A 153 -6.62 -12.42 -4.92
C ALA A 153 -8.01 -12.66 -4.34
N ALA A 154 -8.90 -11.68 -4.46
CA ALA A 154 -10.30 -11.82 -4.04
C ALA A 154 -11.14 -12.64 -5.02
N ARG A 155 -10.57 -13.02 -6.15
CA ARG A 155 -11.23 -13.80 -7.22
C ARG A 155 -10.46 -15.06 -7.55
N THR A 156 -11.17 -16.04 -8.09
CA THR A 156 -10.58 -17.23 -8.71
C THR A 156 -10.10 -16.89 -10.12
N GLY A 157 -8.93 -17.43 -10.50
CA GLY A 157 -8.33 -17.19 -11.81
C GLY A 157 -6.86 -17.57 -11.84
N TYR A 158 -6.08 -16.86 -12.62
CA TYR A 158 -4.65 -17.09 -12.83
C TYR A 158 -3.88 -15.81 -12.49
N LEU A 159 -2.90 -15.93 -11.60
CA LEU A 159 -2.07 -14.82 -11.12
C LEU A 159 -0.79 -14.72 -11.95
N TYR A 160 -0.44 -13.49 -12.32
CA TYR A 160 0.86 -13.17 -12.93
C TYR A 160 1.44 -11.95 -12.25
N VAL A 161 2.76 -11.91 -12.08
CA VAL A 161 3.49 -10.76 -11.56
C VAL A 161 4.61 -10.42 -12.52
N ILE A 162 4.58 -9.19 -13.00
CA ILE A 162 5.59 -8.64 -13.91
C ILE A 162 6.32 -7.55 -13.16
N ASP A 163 7.64 -7.56 -13.22
CA ASP A 163 8.51 -6.57 -12.62
C ASP A 163 9.13 -5.68 -13.68
N ARG A 164 9.22 -4.37 -13.38
CA ARG A 164 9.90 -3.36 -14.20
C ARG A 164 10.63 -2.36 -13.31
N GLU A 165 11.86 -2.08 -13.64
CA GLU A 165 12.60 -0.99 -13.01
C GLU A 165 11.92 0.35 -13.27
N GLN A 166 11.88 1.22 -12.26
CA GLN A 166 11.35 2.57 -12.39
C GLN A 166 12.49 3.58 -12.26
N TYR A 167 12.62 4.48 -13.23
CA TYR A 167 13.67 5.51 -13.25
C TYR A 167 13.16 6.88 -12.84
N ALA A 168 14.11 7.76 -12.47
CA ALA A 168 13.79 9.09 -11.95
C ALA A 168 13.09 10.01 -12.96
N ASP A 169 13.28 9.77 -14.26
CA ASP A 169 12.60 10.47 -15.33
C ASP A 169 11.17 9.97 -15.60
N GLY A 170 10.72 8.96 -14.83
CA GLY A 170 9.41 8.32 -14.98
C GLY A 170 9.36 7.22 -16.02
N THR A 171 10.46 6.95 -16.74
CA THR A 171 10.52 5.81 -17.66
C THR A 171 10.58 4.48 -16.91
N LEU A 172 10.16 3.41 -17.57
CA LEU A 172 10.18 2.05 -17.05
C LEU A 172 11.19 1.22 -17.83
N GLY A 173 11.84 0.30 -17.13
CA GLY A 173 12.72 -0.69 -17.70
C GLY A 173 11.96 -1.80 -18.42
N GLU A 174 12.72 -2.78 -18.90
CA GLU A 174 12.19 -3.97 -19.56
C GLU A 174 11.29 -4.76 -18.62
N PRO A 175 10.15 -5.28 -19.11
CA PRO A 175 9.27 -6.08 -18.28
C PRO A 175 9.75 -7.51 -18.17
N TYR A 176 9.79 -8.04 -16.95
CA TYR A 176 10.11 -9.42 -16.64
C TYR A 176 8.97 -10.11 -15.91
N LEU A 177 8.48 -11.23 -16.43
CA LEU A 177 7.55 -12.11 -15.72
C LEU A 177 8.33 -12.80 -14.60
N ILE A 178 8.08 -12.43 -13.36
CA ILE A 178 8.72 -13.02 -12.18
C ILE A 178 7.84 -14.09 -11.51
N PHE A 179 6.56 -14.17 -11.87
CA PHE A 179 5.62 -15.23 -11.49
C PHE A 179 4.54 -15.38 -12.57
N PRO A 180 4.19 -16.63 -13.00
CA PRO A 180 4.74 -17.90 -12.52
C PRO A 180 6.14 -18.22 -13.05
N THR A 181 6.89 -19.02 -12.28
CA THR A 181 8.10 -19.70 -12.72
C THR A 181 8.01 -21.17 -12.33
N THR A 182 8.69 -22.06 -13.05
CA THR A 182 8.68 -23.49 -12.71
C THR A 182 9.34 -23.79 -11.37
N ARG A 183 10.13 -22.86 -10.82
CA ARG A 183 10.68 -22.92 -9.45
C ARG A 183 9.60 -22.71 -8.42
N THR A 184 8.79 -21.68 -8.60
CA THR A 184 7.75 -21.31 -7.66
C THR A 184 6.49 -22.11 -7.94
N LEU A 185 6.08 -22.95 -7.00
CA LEU A 185 4.89 -23.81 -7.05
C LEU A 185 4.82 -24.72 -8.31
N GLY A 186 5.98 -25.09 -8.89
CA GLY A 186 6.03 -25.90 -10.12
C GLY A 186 5.45 -25.21 -11.36
N GLY A 187 5.27 -23.88 -11.31
CA GLY A 187 4.62 -23.10 -12.37
C GLY A 187 3.11 -22.99 -12.24
N ASP A 188 2.51 -23.56 -11.20
CA ASP A 188 1.07 -23.41 -10.93
C ASP A 188 0.76 -21.98 -10.46
N ASN A 189 0.03 -21.26 -11.29
CA ASN A 189 -0.40 -19.90 -11.02
C ASN A 189 -1.93 -19.77 -10.85
N ALA A 190 -2.62 -20.90 -10.77
CA ALA A 190 -4.06 -20.89 -10.47
C ALA A 190 -4.30 -20.41 -9.04
N VAL A 191 -5.15 -19.42 -8.89
CA VAL A 191 -5.52 -18.85 -7.59
C VAL A 191 -7.02 -18.99 -7.33
N LYS A 192 -7.34 -19.17 -6.06
CA LYS A 192 -8.73 -19.16 -5.57
C LYS A 192 -8.87 -17.97 -4.62
N ALA A 193 -10.04 -17.38 -4.55
CA ALA A 193 -10.34 -16.34 -3.56
C ALA A 193 -9.97 -16.80 -2.15
N GLY A 194 -9.22 -15.98 -1.42
CA GLY A 194 -8.73 -16.29 -0.08
C GLY A 194 -7.51 -17.22 -0.01
N ARG A 195 -6.85 -17.50 -1.14
CA ARG A 195 -5.56 -18.20 -1.18
C ARG A 195 -4.41 -17.19 -1.11
N LEU A 196 -3.46 -17.45 -0.24
CA LEU A 196 -2.20 -16.72 -0.17
C LEU A 196 -1.18 -17.34 -1.13
N VAL A 197 -0.54 -16.51 -1.93
CA VAL A 197 0.57 -16.90 -2.81
C VAL A 197 1.81 -16.14 -2.39
N ASP A 198 2.82 -16.89 -1.93
CA ASP A 198 4.14 -16.35 -1.60
C ASP A 198 5.05 -16.35 -2.84
N ILE A 199 5.72 -15.24 -3.08
CA ILE A 199 6.63 -15.05 -4.23
C ILE A 199 7.94 -14.42 -3.74
N PRO A 200 9.07 -15.11 -3.85
CA PRO A 200 9.23 -16.53 -4.14
C PRO A 200 8.54 -17.41 -3.11
N ALA A 201 8.27 -18.67 -3.44
CA ALA A 201 7.75 -19.66 -2.50
C ALA A 201 8.77 -19.93 -1.37
N GLN A 202 8.31 -20.56 -0.29
CA GLN A 202 9.17 -20.84 0.86
C GLN A 202 10.24 -21.87 0.54
N GLU A 203 9.94 -22.77 -0.39
CA GLU A 203 10.80 -23.86 -0.88
C GLU A 203 11.78 -23.39 -1.96
N ASP A 204 11.60 -22.18 -2.49
CA ASP A 204 12.50 -21.63 -3.52
C ASP A 204 13.89 -21.36 -2.93
N SER A 205 14.91 -21.46 -3.77
CA SER A 205 16.29 -21.16 -3.41
C SER A 205 16.86 -20.08 -4.33
N PRO A 206 17.03 -18.86 -3.84
CA PRO A 206 16.66 -18.32 -2.52
C PRO A 206 15.15 -18.03 -2.42
N PRO A 207 14.56 -18.04 -1.18
CA PRO A 207 13.15 -17.75 -0.95
C PRO A 207 12.86 -16.24 -0.81
N PHE A 208 13.63 -15.40 -1.48
CA PHE A 208 13.55 -13.94 -1.48
C PHE A 208 14.17 -13.35 -2.75
N PHE A 209 13.81 -12.12 -3.06
CA PHE A 209 14.51 -11.28 -4.02
C PHE A 209 15.50 -10.37 -3.30
N THR A 210 16.68 -10.16 -3.87
CA THR A 210 17.62 -9.15 -3.40
C THR A 210 17.49 -7.92 -4.27
N LEU A 211 17.14 -6.79 -3.67
CA LEU A 211 16.99 -5.53 -4.39
C LEU A 211 18.34 -5.02 -4.89
N LYS A 212 18.42 -4.73 -6.17
CA LYS A 212 19.62 -4.21 -6.81
C LYS A 212 19.24 -3.09 -7.76
N ARG A 213 20.09 -2.07 -7.83
CA ARG A 213 19.95 -1.03 -8.86
C ARG A 213 20.75 -1.43 -10.08
N SER A 214 20.12 -1.43 -11.23
CA SER A 214 20.79 -1.60 -12.52
C SER A 214 21.43 -0.29 -13.00
N ARG A 215 20.81 0.85 -12.61
CA ARG A 215 21.21 2.21 -12.98
C ARG A 215 21.19 3.13 -11.77
N ALA A 216 22.04 4.14 -11.76
CA ALA A 216 22.14 5.10 -10.66
C ALA A 216 20.87 5.95 -10.45
N ASP A 217 20.08 6.16 -11.51
CA ASP A 217 18.83 6.89 -11.51
C ASP A 217 17.59 6.02 -11.27
N GLN A 218 17.76 4.74 -10.98
CA GLN A 218 16.65 3.85 -10.62
C GLN A 218 16.10 4.26 -9.24
N VAL A 219 14.80 4.53 -9.18
CA VAL A 219 14.11 4.99 -7.98
C VAL A 219 13.23 3.92 -7.32
N GLY A 220 13.06 2.78 -7.98
CA GLY A 220 12.25 1.68 -7.48
C GLY A 220 11.97 0.61 -8.51
N GLU A 221 11.03 -0.27 -8.16
CA GLU A 221 10.43 -1.28 -9.02
C GLU A 221 8.93 -1.02 -9.15
N LEU A 222 8.35 -1.38 -10.28
CA LEU A 222 6.92 -1.37 -10.51
C LEU A 222 6.44 -2.79 -10.79
N LEU A 223 5.76 -3.39 -9.83
CA LEU A 223 5.16 -4.70 -9.99
C LEU A 223 3.77 -4.57 -10.61
N SER A 224 3.55 -5.17 -11.78
CA SER A 224 2.21 -5.31 -12.34
C SER A 224 1.64 -6.66 -11.92
N VAL A 225 0.68 -6.63 -11.00
CA VAL A 225 -0.07 -7.81 -10.51
C VAL A 225 -1.29 -7.99 -11.37
N ILE A 226 -1.36 -9.11 -12.08
CA ILE A 226 -2.44 -9.42 -13.03
C ILE A 226 -3.20 -10.65 -12.54
N VAL A 227 -4.53 -10.57 -12.53
CA VAL A 227 -5.40 -11.74 -12.28
C VAL A 227 -6.37 -11.88 -13.46
N THR A 228 -6.28 -13.02 -14.15
CA THR A 228 -7.11 -13.31 -15.32
C THR A 228 -8.09 -14.45 -15.04
N PRO A 229 -9.30 -14.44 -15.63
CA PRO A 229 -10.26 -15.54 -15.47
C PRO A 229 -9.83 -16.83 -16.20
N VAL A 230 -9.00 -16.70 -17.24
CA VAL A 230 -8.43 -17.81 -18.04
C VAL A 230 -6.93 -17.66 -18.13
N PRO A 231 -6.18 -18.73 -18.37
CA PRO A 231 -4.73 -18.64 -18.57
C PRO A 231 -4.37 -17.70 -19.73
N LEU A 232 -3.20 -17.09 -19.65
CA LEU A 232 -2.57 -16.37 -20.77
C LEU A 232 -1.72 -17.37 -21.54
N ASP A 233 -2.30 -18.05 -22.53
CA ASP A 233 -1.67 -19.15 -23.29
C ASP A 233 -0.39 -18.75 -24.02
N GLU A 234 -0.19 -17.47 -24.23
CA GLU A 234 0.98 -16.89 -24.89
C GLU A 234 2.20 -16.74 -23.97
N LEU A 235 2.04 -16.95 -22.66
CA LEU A 235 3.12 -16.87 -21.70
C LEU A 235 3.70 -18.27 -21.44
N GLN A 236 4.97 -18.44 -21.79
CA GLN A 236 5.71 -19.64 -21.43
C GLN A 236 6.27 -19.49 -20.02
N THR A 237 6.11 -20.51 -19.20
CA THR A 237 6.67 -20.54 -17.85
C THR A 237 8.05 -21.16 -17.87
N GLY A 238 9.07 -20.41 -17.47
CA GLY A 238 10.47 -20.86 -17.37
C GLY A 238 10.93 -21.03 -15.92
N ALA A 239 12.15 -21.53 -15.73
CA ALA A 239 12.74 -21.66 -14.39
C ALA A 239 13.17 -20.31 -13.78
N THR A 240 13.34 -19.29 -14.60
CA THR A 240 13.76 -17.93 -14.20
C THR A 240 12.79 -16.91 -14.75
N ALA A 241 12.91 -15.68 -14.28
CA ALA A 241 12.17 -14.54 -14.82
C ALA A 241 12.35 -14.45 -16.35
N GLN A 242 11.26 -14.21 -17.06
CA GLN A 242 11.26 -14.15 -18.52
C GLN A 242 10.96 -12.73 -18.99
N LYS A 243 11.79 -12.25 -19.92
CA LYS A 243 11.56 -10.97 -20.59
C LYS A 243 10.30 -11.03 -21.43
N LEU A 244 9.43 -10.06 -21.28
CA LEU A 244 8.22 -9.86 -22.08
C LEU A 244 8.39 -8.71 -23.08
N SER A 245 7.50 -8.64 -24.08
CA SER A 245 7.42 -7.45 -24.94
C SER A 245 6.85 -6.28 -24.15
N ALA A 246 7.53 -5.16 -24.19
CA ALA A 246 7.08 -3.91 -23.56
C ALA A 246 5.74 -3.43 -24.14
N GLU A 247 5.55 -3.57 -25.47
CA GLU A 247 4.32 -3.20 -26.16
C GLU A 247 3.14 -4.06 -25.68
N ARG A 248 3.36 -5.35 -25.43
CA ARG A 248 2.33 -6.25 -24.92
C ARG A 248 1.93 -5.88 -23.51
N VAL A 249 2.87 -5.64 -22.63
CA VAL A 249 2.59 -5.22 -21.25
C VAL A 249 1.86 -3.87 -21.26
N ALA A 250 2.27 -2.91 -22.08
CA ALA A 250 1.57 -1.64 -22.23
C ALA A 250 0.14 -1.81 -22.75
N GLN A 251 -0.09 -2.77 -23.65
CA GLN A 251 -1.44 -3.12 -24.13
C GLN A 251 -2.29 -3.69 -22.97
N TRP A 252 -1.76 -4.58 -22.15
CA TRP A 252 -2.49 -5.11 -20.98
C TRP A 252 -2.79 -4.02 -19.96
N GLU A 253 -1.85 -3.11 -19.70
CA GLU A 253 -2.09 -1.96 -18.82
C GLU A 253 -3.23 -1.07 -19.33
N LYS A 254 -3.27 -0.83 -20.64
CA LYS A 254 -4.35 -0.05 -21.27
C LYS A 254 -5.71 -0.75 -21.21
N LEU A 255 -5.75 -2.08 -21.35
CA LEU A 255 -6.99 -2.85 -21.43
C LEU A 255 -7.55 -3.25 -20.05
N TRP A 256 -6.66 -3.57 -19.09
CA TRP A 256 -7.00 -4.18 -17.81
C TRP A 256 -6.59 -3.36 -16.60
N GLY A 257 -5.73 -2.39 -16.82
CA GLY A 257 -5.25 -1.47 -15.80
C GLY A 257 -6.16 -0.26 -15.63
N GLY A 258 -5.76 0.57 -14.69
CA GLY A 258 -6.42 1.84 -14.36
C GLY A 258 -5.79 2.48 -13.15
N GLN A 259 -6.39 3.57 -12.71
CA GLN A 259 -5.96 4.22 -11.49
C GLN A 259 -6.46 3.42 -10.28
N ALA A 260 -5.55 2.70 -9.63
CA ALA A 260 -5.86 1.91 -8.46
C ALA A 260 -5.93 2.79 -7.20
N GLY A 261 -6.96 2.58 -6.38
CA GLY A 261 -6.99 3.08 -5.02
C GLY A 261 -6.28 2.11 -4.08
N ARG A 262 -5.96 2.59 -2.87
CA ARG A 262 -5.18 1.83 -1.91
C ARG A 262 -5.65 2.06 -0.48
N PHE A 263 -5.82 0.99 0.28
CA PHE A 263 -6.00 0.99 1.72
C PHE A 263 -4.79 0.36 2.39
N GLU A 264 -4.35 0.93 3.48
CA GLU A 264 -3.18 0.47 4.24
C GLU A 264 -3.58 0.01 5.64
N LEU A 265 -3.12 -1.16 6.06
CA LEU A 265 -3.34 -1.68 7.41
C LEU A 265 -2.61 -0.82 8.43
N SER A 266 -3.34 -0.15 9.32
CA SER A 266 -2.79 0.91 10.19
C SER A 266 -1.73 0.41 11.17
N ASP A 267 -1.87 -0.80 11.67
CA ASP A 267 -1.02 -1.41 12.69
C ASP A 267 -0.27 -2.65 12.19
N GLY A 268 -0.16 -2.81 10.87
CA GLY A 268 0.49 -3.96 10.24
C GLY A 268 2.00 -3.79 10.09
N ALA A 269 2.45 -2.58 9.76
CA ALA A 269 3.88 -2.30 9.51
C ALA A 269 4.75 -2.66 10.73
N GLY A 270 5.90 -3.29 10.47
CA GLY A 270 6.81 -3.77 11.50
C GLY A 270 6.41 -5.09 12.16
N LYS A 271 5.21 -5.63 11.89
CA LYS A 271 4.84 -6.95 12.40
C LYS A 271 5.56 -8.05 11.64
N VAL A 272 6.01 -9.03 12.39
CA VAL A 272 6.71 -10.18 11.86
C VAL A 272 5.73 -11.22 11.33
N TRP A 273 6.24 -12.09 10.47
CA TRP A 273 5.52 -13.18 9.85
C TRP A 273 4.96 -14.15 10.91
N THR A 274 3.68 -14.45 10.81
CA THR A 274 3.00 -15.35 11.73
C THR A 274 3.05 -16.78 11.21
N ARG A 275 2.81 -17.71 12.11
CA ARG A 275 2.70 -19.13 11.77
C ARG A 275 1.55 -19.40 10.79
N GLU A 276 0.43 -18.73 10.97
CA GLU A 276 -0.74 -18.87 10.10
C GLU A 276 -0.44 -18.42 8.67
N GLU A 277 0.31 -17.33 8.50
CA GLU A 277 0.72 -16.83 7.19
C GLU A 277 1.72 -17.77 6.53
N LYS A 278 2.70 -18.27 7.28
CA LYS A 278 3.66 -19.24 6.82
C LYS A 278 2.99 -20.52 6.34
N GLU A 279 2.11 -21.08 7.15
CA GLU A 279 1.38 -22.28 6.81
C GLU A 279 0.44 -22.08 5.60
N ALA A 280 -0.18 -20.90 5.46
CA ALA A 280 -1.05 -20.59 4.33
C ALA A 280 -0.27 -20.46 3.02
N GLY A 281 0.91 -19.83 3.06
CA GLY A 281 1.79 -19.67 1.88
C GLY A 281 2.47 -20.97 1.44
N ALA A 282 2.66 -21.93 2.36
CA ALA A 282 3.32 -23.21 2.07
C ALA A 282 2.43 -24.22 1.33
N SER A 283 1.11 -23.96 1.16
CA SER A 283 0.20 -24.95 0.60
C SER A 283 -0.75 -24.36 -0.43
N VAL A 284 -0.71 -24.93 -1.63
CA VAL A 284 -1.63 -24.60 -2.73
C VAL A 284 -3.10 -24.88 -2.37
N ALA A 285 -3.35 -25.83 -1.49
CA ALA A 285 -4.69 -26.27 -1.09
C ALA A 285 -5.27 -25.51 0.12
N ARG A 286 -4.43 -24.78 0.86
CA ARG A 286 -4.84 -24.15 2.12
C ARG A 286 -5.40 -22.75 1.90
N LEU A 287 -6.63 -22.54 2.30
CA LEU A 287 -7.23 -21.21 2.35
C LEU A 287 -6.90 -20.54 3.69
N LEU A 288 -6.78 -19.22 3.65
CA LEU A 288 -6.64 -18.41 4.85
C LEU A 288 -7.85 -18.61 5.76
N LYS A 289 -7.59 -18.80 7.04
CA LYS A 289 -8.64 -18.84 8.07
C LYS A 289 -9.13 -17.42 8.33
N ALA A 290 -10.37 -17.28 8.80
CA ALA A 290 -10.92 -15.97 9.21
C ALA A 290 -10.10 -15.25 10.29
N ALA A 291 -9.27 -15.97 11.05
CA ALA A 291 -8.35 -15.43 12.04
C ALA A 291 -6.96 -15.09 11.48
N ALA A 292 -6.69 -15.42 10.21
CA ALA A 292 -5.40 -15.09 9.60
C ALA A 292 -5.22 -13.57 9.50
N PRO A 293 -3.99 -13.07 9.61
CA PRO A 293 -3.73 -11.65 9.47
C PRO A 293 -4.10 -11.16 8.08
N ASN A 294 -4.77 -10.00 8.02
CA ASN A 294 -5.12 -9.34 6.77
C ASN A 294 -3.85 -8.90 6.01
N PRO A 295 -3.89 -8.75 4.67
CA PRO A 295 -2.77 -8.20 3.92
C PRO A 295 -2.41 -6.79 4.41
N GLN A 296 -1.15 -6.39 4.24
CA GLN A 296 -0.68 -5.06 4.64
C GLN A 296 -1.37 -3.98 3.82
N THR A 297 -1.53 -4.20 2.53
CA THR A 297 -2.11 -3.24 1.60
C THR A 297 -3.19 -3.89 0.77
N LEU A 298 -4.35 -3.26 0.68
CA LEU A 298 -5.40 -3.61 -0.26
C LEU A 298 -5.37 -2.63 -1.43
N TYR A 299 -5.14 -3.15 -2.62
CA TYR A 299 -5.29 -2.39 -3.86
C TYR A 299 -6.64 -2.72 -4.48
N TYR A 300 -7.31 -1.72 -5.04
CA TYR A 300 -8.58 -1.90 -5.73
C TYR A 300 -8.65 -1.10 -7.01
N LEU A 301 -9.32 -1.66 -8.01
CA LEU A 301 -9.57 -1.00 -9.28
C LEU A 301 -11.08 -0.83 -9.47
N PRO A 302 -11.60 0.42 -9.46
CA PRO A 302 -13.03 0.66 -9.59
C PRO A 302 -13.59 0.19 -10.93
N GLY A 303 -14.85 -0.28 -10.93
CA GLY A 303 -15.59 -0.60 -12.15
C GLY A 303 -15.16 -1.88 -12.87
N VAL A 304 -14.22 -2.67 -12.33
CA VAL A 304 -13.85 -3.96 -12.92
C VAL A 304 -14.86 -5.04 -12.57
N LYS A 305 -15.33 -5.76 -13.59
CA LYS A 305 -16.24 -6.92 -13.44
C LYS A 305 -15.42 -8.21 -13.27
N SER A 306 -15.95 -9.18 -12.51
CA SER A 306 -15.29 -10.46 -12.22
C SER A 306 -14.83 -11.23 -13.46
N ALA A 307 -15.58 -11.15 -14.55
CA ALA A 307 -15.27 -11.84 -15.80
C ALA A 307 -14.14 -11.20 -16.63
N LYS A 308 -13.63 -10.02 -16.22
CA LYS A 308 -12.55 -9.33 -16.93
C LYS A 308 -11.22 -9.47 -16.19
N PRO A 309 -10.09 -9.51 -16.90
CA PRO A 309 -8.79 -9.39 -16.28
C PRO A 309 -8.68 -8.15 -15.40
N LEU A 310 -7.86 -8.22 -14.35
CA LEU A 310 -7.53 -7.15 -13.43
C LEU A 310 -6.01 -6.96 -13.48
N LEU A 311 -5.55 -5.73 -13.68
CA LEU A 311 -4.14 -5.36 -13.58
C LEU A 311 -3.98 -4.22 -12.61
N ILE A 312 -3.17 -4.42 -11.59
CA ILE A 312 -2.85 -3.44 -10.56
C ILE A 312 -1.34 -3.23 -10.49
N ASN A 313 -0.92 -1.98 -10.54
CA ASN A 313 0.47 -1.60 -10.38
C ASN A 313 0.80 -1.32 -8.91
N VAL A 314 1.83 -2.00 -8.40
CA VAL A 314 2.32 -1.93 -7.02
C VAL A 314 3.75 -1.38 -7.04
N PRO A 315 3.97 -0.11 -6.67
CA PRO A 315 5.30 0.48 -6.65
C PRO A 315 6.08 0.02 -5.40
N LEU A 316 7.32 -0.37 -5.59
CA LEU A 316 8.32 -0.58 -4.55
C LEU A 316 9.35 0.53 -4.65
N GLN A 317 9.36 1.45 -3.70
CA GLN A 317 10.22 2.63 -3.76
C GLN A 317 11.57 2.37 -3.12
N TYR A 318 12.65 2.84 -3.74
CA TYR A 318 13.97 2.86 -3.14
C TYR A 318 14.18 4.09 -2.28
N ARG A 319 14.91 3.93 -1.17
CA ARG A 319 15.37 5.07 -0.36
C ARG A 319 16.25 5.97 -1.23
N GLN A 320 15.98 7.25 -1.21
CA GLN A 320 16.88 8.21 -1.81
C GLN A 320 18.22 8.16 -1.07
N GLN A 321 19.30 7.92 -1.80
CA GLN A 321 20.65 8.08 -1.23
C GLN A 321 20.84 9.56 -0.90
N LYS A 322 21.16 9.89 0.35
CA LYS A 322 21.61 11.22 0.70
C LYS A 322 22.85 11.51 -0.14
N ARG A 323 22.76 12.45 -1.09
CA ARG A 323 23.94 12.95 -1.77
C ARG A 323 24.92 13.41 -0.68
N PRO A 324 26.18 12.94 -0.71
CA PRO A 324 27.19 13.48 0.18
C PRO A 324 27.23 14.99 -0.05
N ALA A 325 27.14 15.75 1.04
CA ALA A 325 27.29 17.19 0.98
C ALA A 325 28.62 17.47 0.30
N THR A 326 28.60 18.06 -0.89
CA THR A 326 29.81 18.53 -1.58
C THR A 326 30.45 19.56 -0.65
N SER A 327 31.51 19.15 0.04
CA SER A 327 32.36 20.06 0.78
C SER A 327 32.86 21.10 -0.22
N ARG A 328 32.26 22.29 -0.20
CA ARG A 328 32.87 23.45 -0.86
C ARG A 328 34.13 23.75 -0.10
N ARG A 329 35.27 23.45 -0.69
CA ARG A 329 36.56 24.02 -0.32
C ARG A 329 36.65 25.46 -0.80
#